data_7ef48ec228aac6276f8e064e64775521
#
_entry.id   7ef48ec228aac6276f8e064e64775521
#
_cell.length_a   1.000
_cell.length_b   1.000
_cell.length_c   1.000
_cell.angle_alpha   90.00
_cell.angle_beta   90.00
_cell.angle_gamma   90.00
#
_symmetry.space_group_name_H-M   'P 1'
#
loop_
_entity.id
_entity.type
_entity.pdbx_description
1 polymer ?
#
loop_
_entity_poly.entity_id
_entity_poly.type
_entity_poly.pdbx_seq_one_letter_code
_entity_poly.pdbx_strand_id
1 'polypeptide(L)'
;MAFYFEEPSRTFNEYLLVPGYSSAECRAENVSLKTPLVKFKKGEEPALSLNVPLVSAIMQAVSDDNMAIALAKEGGVSFIYGSQSIESQAAMVRRVKNL
;
A
#
# COMPACT_ATOMS: atom_id res chain seq x y z
N MET A 1 -17.40 10.71 26.35
CA MET A 1 -18.34 11.57 25.60
C MET A 1 -18.26 11.16 24.13
N ALA A 2 -19.38 10.94 23.47
CA ALA A 2 -19.43 10.60 22.06
C ALA A 2 -19.43 11.86 21.20
N PHE A 3 -18.71 11.82 20.07
CA PHE A 3 -18.76 12.86 19.04
C PHE A 3 -19.55 12.37 17.84
N TYR A 4 -20.34 13.24 17.27
CA TYR A 4 -21.07 12.99 16.02
C TYR A 4 -20.57 13.94 14.94
N PHE A 5 -20.25 13.40 13.79
CA PHE A 5 -19.93 14.20 12.60
C PHE A 5 -21.24 14.45 11.82
N GLU A 6 -21.52 15.70 11.50
CA GLU A 6 -22.72 16.07 10.73
C GLU A 6 -22.59 15.72 9.26
N GLU A 7 -21.36 15.70 8.75
CA GLU A 7 -21.09 15.28 7.37
C GLU A 7 -21.28 13.77 7.21
N PRO A 8 -21.96 13.31 6.16
CA PRO A 8 -22.11 11.89 5.89
C PRO A 8 -20.75 11.25 5.57
N SER A 9 -20.44 10.12 6.19
CA SER A 9 -19.34 9.26 5.75
C SER A 9 -19.81 8.38 4.60
N ARG A 10 -18.88 8.05 3.69
CA ARG A 10 -19.15 7.30 2.47
C ARG A 10 -18.22 6.11 2.35
N THR A 11 -18.69 5.06 1.67
CA THR A 11 -17.89 3.90 1.31
C THR A 11 -17.34 4.06 -0.11
N PHE A 12 -16.28 3.32 -0.45
CA PHE A 12 -15.66 3.42 -1.78
C PHE A 12 -16.58 3.06 -2.94
N ASN A 13 -17.56 2.19 -2.72
CA ASN A 13 -18.54 1.82 -3.75
C ASN A 13 -19.54 2.93 -4.10
N GLU A 14 -19.56 4.02 -3.33
CA GLU A 14 -20.36 5.21 -3.63
C GLU A 14 -19.63 6.22 -4.53
N TYR A 15 -18.37 5.97 -4.86
CA TYR A 15 -17.56 6.85 -5.70
C TYR A 15 -17.28 6.22 -7.06
N LEU A 16 -17.29 7.06 -8.07
CA LEU A 16 -16.86 6.73 -9.43
C LEU A 16 -15.74 7.68 -9.84
N LEU A 17 -14.78 7.16 -10.58
CA LEU A 17 -13.74 8.00 -11.18
C LEU A 17 -14.36 8.84 -12.31
N VAL A 18 -14.09 10.14 -12.28
CA VAL A 18 -14.46 11.02 -13.38
C VAL A 18 -13.54 10.72 -14.57
N PRO A 19 -14.09 10.42 -15.77
CA PRO A 19 -13.25 10.19 -16.95
C PRO A 19 -12.38 11.39 -17.26
N GLY A 20 -11.08 11.14 -17.51
CA GLY A 20 -10.11 12.16 -17.89
C GLY A 20 -9.73 12.05 -19.37
N TYR A 21 -8.75 12.85 -19.76
CA TYR A 21 -8.17 12.78 -21.10
C TYR A 21 -7.44 11.44 -21.30
N SER A 22 -7.66 10.84 -22.46
CA SER A 22 -6.96 9.63 -22.89
C SER A 22 -6.47 9.79 -24.34
N SER A 23 -5.28 9.28 -24.62
CA SER A 23 -4.67 9.33 -25.95
C SER A 23 -4.04 7.99 -26.30
N ALA A 24 -3.54 7.86 -27.53
CA ALA A 24 -2.82 6.67 -27.97
C ALA A 24 -1.54 6.40 -27.17
N GLU A 25 -1.01 7.39 -26.46
CA GLU A 25 0.16 7.27 -25.57
C GLU A 25 -0.16 6.67 -24.21
N CYS A 26 -1.45 6.63 -23.83
CA CYS A 26 -1.92 6.05 -22.56
C CYS A 26 -1.94 4.52 -22.62
N ARG A 27 -0.78 3.92 -22.92
CA ARG A 27 -0.57 2.47 -22.96
C ARG A 27 0.16 2.00 -21.72
N ALA A 28 0.00 0.74 -21.36
CA ALA A 28 0.64 0.15 -20.18
C ALA A 28 2.16 0.32 -20.18
N GLU A 29 2.81 0.21 -21.35
CA GLU A 29 4.25 0.39 -21.50
C GLU A 29 4.75 1.82 -21.22
N ASN A 30 3.87 2.81 -21.33
CA ASN A 30 4.17 4.23 -21.11
C ASN A 30 3.77 4.71 -19.72
N VAL A 31 3.15 3.86 -18.89
CA VAL A 31 2.62 4.22 -17.57
C VAL A 31 3.52 3.63 -16.49
N SER A 32 3.96 4.49 -15.57
CA SER A 32 4.68 4.06 -14.37
C SER A 32 3.74 4.10 -13.16
N LEU A 33 3.67 3.00 -12.42
CA LEU A 33 2.93 2.90 -11.17
C LEU A 33 3.79 3.24 -9.95
N LYS A 34 5.06 3.63 -10.15
CA LYS A 34 5.97 4.00 -9.07
C LYS A 34 5.38 5.14 -8.24
N THR A 35 5.25 4.92 -6.95
CA THR A 35 4.55 5.80 -6.03
C THR A 35 5.38 6.03 -4.77
N PRO A 36 5.56 7.29 -4.31
CA PRO A 36 6.21 7.55 -3.04
C PRO A 36 5.33 7.08 -1.87
N LEU A 37 5.92 6.39 -0.91
CA LEU A 37 5.23 5.95 0.31
C LEU A 37 5.34 6.98 1.43
N VAL A 38 6.33 7.86 1.39
CA VAL A 38 6.58 8.88 2.40
C VAL A 38 6.58 10.28 1.80
N LYS A 39 6.33 11.28 2.62
CA LYS A 39 6.41 12.69 2.20
C LYS A 39 7.81 13.03 1.70
N PHE A 40 7.88 13.83 0.66
CA PHE A 40 9.11 14.34 0.08
C PHE A 40 8.89 15.79 -0.39
N LYS A 41 9.96 16.55 -0.56
CA LYS A 41 9.90 17.91 -1.12
C LYS A 41 9.99 17.84 -2.63
N LYS A 42 9.36 18.81 -3.30
CA LYS A 42 9.45 18.94 -4.76
C LYS A 42 10.91 19.04 -5.20
N GLY A 43 11.32 18.18 -6.12
CA GLY A 43 12.69 18.11 -6.63
C GLY A 43 13.63 17.19 -5.86
N GLU A 44 13.17 16.58 -4.76
CA GLU A 44 13.91 15.55 -4.02
C GLU A 44 13.33 14.15 -4.32
N GLU A 45 14.18 13.14 -4.27
CA GLU A 45 13.73 11.75 -4.34
C GLU A 45 13.10 11.35 -2.99
N PRO A 46 11.94 10.67 -2.99
CA PRO A 46 11.35 10.16 -1.76
C PRO A 46 12.24 9.08 -1.14
N ALA A 47 12.37 9.09 0.19
CA ALA A 47 13.18 8.11 0.91
C ALA A 47 12.67 6.66 0.75
N LEU A 48 11.40 6.50 0.44
CA LEU A 48 10.77 5.19 0.21
C LEU A 48 9.70 5.30 -0.87
N SER A 49 9.82 4.45 -1.87
CA SER A 49 8.86 4.34 -2.98
C SER A 49 8.44 2.89 -3.21
N LEU A 50 7.25 2.71 -3.72
CA LEU A 50 6.73 1.43 -4.19
C LEU A 50 6.76 1.40 -5.72
N ASN A 51 6.98 0.24 -6.31
CA ASN A 51 6.87 0.06 -7.75
C ASN A 51 5.40 -0.07 -8.20
N VAL A 52 4.54 -0.58 -7.31
CA VAL A 52 3.09 -0.68 -7.49
C VAL A 52 2.41 -0.20 -6.21
N PRO A 53 1.38 0.67 -6.29
CA PRO A 53 0.72 1.25 -5.12
C PRO A 53 -0.25 0.27 -4.46
N LEU A 54 0.23 -0.92 -4.11
CA LEU A 54 -0.52 -1.95 -3.39
C LEU A 54 0.06 -2.15 -1.99
N VAL A 55 -0.80 -2.05 -1.00
CA VAL A 55 -0.46 -2.19 0.41
C VAL A 55 -1.49 -3.11 1.07
N SER A 56 -1.04 -4.10 1.84
CA SER A 56 -1.96 -4.93 2.60
C SER A 56 -2.25 -4.36 3.99
N ALA A 57 -3.48 -4.55 4.45
CA ALA A 57 -3.94 -4.06 5.76
C ALA A 57 -3.24 -4.79 6.92
N ILE A 58 -2.99 -4.08 8.01
CA ILE A 58 -2.34 -4.59 9.23
C ILE A 58 -3.28 -5.50 10.05
N MET A 59 -3.76 -6.56 9.42
CA MET A 59 -4.71 -7.50 10.02
C MET A 59 -4.14 -8.91 10.02
N GLN A 60 -4.35 -9.66 11.11
CA GLN A 60 -3.86 -11.03 11.26
C GLN A 60 -4.31 -11.95 10.12
N ALA A 61 -5.57 -11.82 9.69
CA ALA A 61 -6.12 -12.62 8.60
C ALA A 61 -5.65 -12.20 7.20
N VAL A 62 -4.88 -11.12 7.07
CA VAL A 62 -4.50 -10.53 5.78
C VAL A 62 -2.99 -10.49 5.60
N SER A 63 -2.26 -9.95 6.57
CA SER A 63 -0.86 -9.53 6.40
C SER A 63 0.11 -10.30 7.28
N ASP A 64 0.37 -11.54 6.92
CA ASP A 64 1.48 -12.35 7.43
C ASP A 64 2.73 -12.23 6.52
N ASP A 65 3.75 -13.03 6.79
CA ASP A 65 4.96 -13.10 5.98
C ASP A 65 4.71 -13.62 4.55
N ASN A 66 3.72 -14.51 4.34
CA ASN A 66 3.37 -14.98 2.99
C ASN A 66 2.80 -13.85 2.14
N MET A 67 1.89 -13.05 2.69
CA MET A 67 1.34 -11.88 2.01
C MET A 67 2.45 -10.84 1.76
N ALA A 68 3.32 -10.60 2.73
CA ALA A 68 4.43 -9.66 2.59
C ALA A 68 5.39 -10.07 1.46
N ILE A 69 5.71 -11.36 1.34
CA ILE A 69 6.54 -11.91 0.27
C ILE A 69 5.84 -11.75 -1.09
N ALA A 70 4.56 -12.10 -1.17
CA ALA A 70 3.80 -11.98 -2.41
C ALA A 70 3.73 -10.53 -2.91
N LEU A 71 3.40 -9.59 -2.02
CA LEU A 71 3.36 -8.16 -2.37
C LEU A 71 4.73 -7.59 -2.74
N ALA A 72 5.78 -7.98 -2.02
CA ALA A 72 7.14 -7.53 -2.33
C ALA A 72 7.58 -7.96 -3.74
N LYS A 73 7.22 -9.17 -4.17
CA LYS A 73 7.51 -9.67 -5.52
C LYS A 73 6.77 -8.89 -6.62
N GLU A 74 5.58 -8.37 -6.31
CA GLU A 74 4.80 -7.55 -7.23
C GLU A 74 5.16 -6.05 -7.17
N GLY A 75 6.00 -5.65 -6.22
CA GLY A 75 6.44 -4.26 -6.06
C GLY A 75 5.63 -3.43 -5.06
N GLY A 76 4.75 -4.07 -4.31
CA GLY A 76 3.99 -3.47 -3.20
C GLY A 76 4.67 -3.64 -1.85
N VAL A 77 3.92 -3.39 -0.78
CA VAL A 77 4.40 -3.56 0.60
C VAL A 77 3.29 -4.09 1.50
N SER A 78 3.67 -4.83 2.52
CA SER A 78 2.76 -5.33 3.56
C SER A 78 3.11 -4.70 4.90
N PHE A 79 2.08 -4.34 5.66
CA PHE A 79 2.21 -4.05 7.09
C PHE A 79 1.86 -5.30 7.88
N ILE A 80 2.88 -6.01 8.36
CA ILE A 80 2.70 -7.24 9.11
C ILE A 80 1.96 -6.94 10.42
N TYR A 81 0.96 -7.76 10.74
CA TYR A 81 0.12 -7.54 11.90
C TYR A 81 0.90 -7.57 13.22
N GLY A 82 0.47 -6.74 14.19
CA GLY A 82 1.12 -6.57 15.50
C GLY A 82 0.57 -7.44 16.62
N SER A 83 -0.59 -8.11 16.43
CA SER A 83 -1.22 -8.95 17.45
C SER A 83 -0.56 -10.33 17.56
N GLN A 84 0.74 -10.33 17.89
CA GLN A 84 1.59 -11.51 18.05
C GLN A 84 2.78 -11.15 18.95
N SER A 85 3.59 -12.14 19.31
CA SER A 85 4.82 -11.88 20.09
C SER A 85 5.87 -11.14 19.25
N ILE A 86 6.78 -10.45 19.92
CA ILE A 86 7.93 -9.76 19.28
C ILE A 86 8.76 -10.76 18.47
N GLU A 87 9.02 -11.94 19.04
CA GLU A 87 9.81 -13.00 18.42
C GLU A 87 9.15 -13.52 17.14
N SER A 88 7.83 -13.73 17.18
CA SER A 88 7.04 -14.18 16.03
C SER A 88 7.09 -13.15 14.90
N GLN A 89 6.82 -11.88 15.20
CA GLN A 89 6.86 -10.82 14.20
C GLN A 89 8.26 -10.62 13.61
N ALA A 90 9.30 -10.65 14.46
CA ALA A 90 10.69 -10.56 14.01
C ALA A 90 11.08 -11.74 13.09
N ALA A 91 10.56 -12.95 13.37
CA ALA A 91 10.78 -14.11 12.50
C ALA A 91 10.13 -13.91 11.11
N MET A 92 8.90 -13.37 11.07
CA MET A 92 8.22 -13.04 9.81
C MET A 92 9.02 -12.02 8.99
N VAL A 93 9.50 -10.95 9.62
CA VAL A 93 10.31 -9.92 8.95
C VAL A 93 11.62 -10.51 8.42
N ARG A 94 12.30 -11.34 9.20
CA ARG A 94 13.52 -12.05 8.75
C ARG A 94 13.26 -12.91 7.53
N ARG A 95 12.16 -13.66 7.52
CA ARG A 95 11.79 -14.49 6.37
C ARG A 95 11.57 -13.65 5.10
N VAL A 96 10.91 -12.52 5.21
CA VAL A 96 10.71 -11.58 4.07
C VAL A 96 12.04 -11.02 3.58
N LYS A 97 12.95 -10.67 4.50
CA LYS A 97 14.24 -10.05 4.15
C LYS A 97 15.28 -11.04 3.60
N ASN A 98 15.09 -12.33 3.80
CA ASN A 98 16.03 -13.38 3.36
C ASN A 98 15.66 -14.00 2.00
N LEU A 99 14.78 -13.36 1.24
CA LEU A 99 14.38 -13.82 -0.10
C LEU A 99 15.26 -13.29 -1.20
#